data_f5824a12c981e782448da6b730c5c0f5
#
_entry.id   f5824a12c981e782448da6b730c5c0f5
#
_cell.length_a   1.000
_cell.length_b   1.000
_cell.length_c   1.000
_cell.angle_alpha   90.00
_cell.angle_beta   90.00
_cell.angle_gamma   90.00
#
_symmetry.space_group_name_H-M   'P 1'
#
loop_
_entity.id
_entity.type
_entity.pdbx_description
1 polymer ?
#
loop_
_entity_poly.entity_id
_entity_poly.type
_entity_poly.pdbx_seq_one_letter_code
_entity_poly.pdbx_strand_id
1 'polypeptide(L)'
;MDLSFAENVVLGCFHSSGPGRPPRNPLGLFRTFIVMRMKGVRSLREMTRLLDTDLRLRRLCLIKPGEAGYPRSVLSRFIRRVREENIIRIIEEKVVKLLKRNDAKDVDAVLDASFVKAWSIRHPLDNQKGLSDDDARVGRAGRTFGLGYKLHLSIDSQTMLPLTCLVASANQNEKKHSLNMLEKTKLILKRSAARLRSVIADSQYSGGKLRSATGSAAIPYPANQKRDIKGLLRVDKKFRTHGPEDQKREYHKRPRIEAVYSFLKTQYSLAVNKVRGLKNVASYALYSILCLVLNREAAENIKRPDKAVSPTYFNT
;
A
#
# COMPACT_ATOMS: atom_id res chain seq x y z
N MET A 1 0.95 -3.51 21.09
CA MET A 1 1.50 -3.34 19.72
C MET A 1 3.00 -3.15 19.86
N ASP A 2 3.78 -4.15 19.48
CA ASP A 2 5.24 -4.02 19.42
C ASP A 2 5.65 -3.31 18.12
N LEU A 3 6.35 -2.19 18.24
CA LEU A 3 6.86 -1.37 17.12
C LEU A 3 8.38 -1.19 17.20
N SER A 4 9.09 -2.05 17.93
CA SER A 4 10.54 -2.03 18.04
C SER A 4 11.25 -2.06 16.69
N PHE A 5 10.66 -2.75 15.71
CA PHE A 5 11.17 -2.80 14.33
C PHE A 5 11.20 -1.44 13.61
N ALA A 6 10.38 -0.47 14.05
CA ALA A 6 10.29 0.87 13.46
C ALA A 6 11.05 1.93 14.27
N GLU A 7 11.47 1.60 15.49
CA GLU A 7 12.01 2.54 16.46
C GLU A 7 13.22 3.30 15.94
N ASN A 8 14.25 2.60 15.47
CA ASN A 8 15.48 3.22 14.97
C ASN A 8 15.21 4.13 13.77
N VAL A 9 14.31 3.73 12.86
CA VAL A 9 13.96 4.54 11.68
C VAL A 9 13.20 5.78 12.09
N VAL A 10 12.21 5.64 12.98
CA VAL A 10 11.40 6.77 13.44
C VAL A 10 12.23 7.74 14.27
N LEU A 11 13.00 7.25 15.23
CA LEU A 11 13.86 8.10 16.06
C LEU A 11 14.93 8.80 15.23
N GLY A 12 15.55 8.11 14.26
CA GLY A 12 16.51 8.68 13.34
C GLY A 12 15.99 9.89 12.54
N CYS A 13 14.67 9.98 12.30
CA CYS A 13 14.08 11.17 11.69
C CYS A 13 14.07 12.40 12.63
N PHE A 14 14.32 12.23 13.92
CA PHE A 14 14.19 13.27 14.96
C PHE A 14 15.49 13.60 15.71
N HIS A 15 16.58 12.95 15.36
CA HIS A 15 17.88 13.32 15.91
C HIS A 15 18.26 14.71 15.41
N SER A 16 18.24 15.69 16.33
CA SER A 16 18.83 17.00 16.14
C SER A 16 19.72 17.28 17.33
N SER A 17 21.01 17.42 17.08
CA SER A 17 22.00 17.89 18.06
C SER A 17 21.92 19.41 18.30
N GLY A 18 20.91 20.10 17.76
CA GLY A 18 20.77 21.54 17.83
C GLY A 18 19.90 22.03 19.01
N PRO A 19 20.02 23.31 19.38
CA PRO A 19 19.17 23.93 20.40
C PRO A 19 17.70 23.91 19.96
N GLY A 20 16.80 23.66 20.89
CA GLY A 20 15.35 23.68 20.63
C GLY A 20 14.58 22.76 21.57
N ARG A 21 13.25 22.92 21.58
CA ARG A 21 12.37 22.07 22.36
C ARG A 21 12.46 20.62 21.82
N PRO A 22 12.71 19.63 22.69
CA PRO A 22 12.74 18.24 22.26
C PRO A 22 11.43 17.82 21.58
N PRO A 23 11.50 16.93 20.57
CA PRO A 23 10.29 16.46 19.90
C PRO A 23 9.38 15.72 20.88
N ARG A 24 8.07 15.93 20.77
CA ARG A 24 7.11 15.07 21.48
C ARG A 24 7.33 13.63 21.02
N ASN A 25 7.10 12.68 21.91
CA ASN A 25 7.33 11.25 21.72
C ASN A 25 7.16 10.78 20.26
N PRO A 26 8.24 10.57 19.47
CA PRO A 26 8.12 10.22 18.05
C PRO A 26 7.42 8.87 17.82
N LEU A 27 7.61 7.90 18.73
CA LEU A 27 6.93 6.60 18.64
C LEU A 27 5.44 6.73 18.94
N GLY A 28 5.06 7.59 19.87
CA GLY A 28 3.65 7.91 20.14
C GLY A 28 2.98 8.56 18.94
N LEU A 29 3.67 9.47 18.25
CA LEU A 29 3.21 10.06 17.00
C LEU A 29 3.08 9.02 15.88
N PHE A 30 4.04 8.12 15.74
CA PHE A 30 3.98 7.02 14.77
C PHE A 30 2.78 6.10 15.03
N ARG A 31 2.59 5.68 16.29
CA ARG A 31 1.41 4.90 16.72
C ARG A 31 0.10 5.61 16.39
N THR A 32 0.05 6.93 16.54
CA THR A 32 -1.15 7.72 16.23
C THR A 32 -1.59 7.53 14.77
N PHE A 33 -0.68 7.49 13.82
CA PHE A 33 -1.02 7.25 12.41
C PHE A 33 -1.49 5.80 12.15
N ILE A 34 -0.90 4.82 12.82
CA ILE A 34 -1.37 3.44 12.76
C ILE A 34 -2.79 3.31 13.33
N VAL A 35 -3.01 3.84 14.54
CA VAL A 35 -4.32 3.84 15.19
C VAL A 35 -5.36 4.57 14.35
N MET A 36 -4.99 5.71 13.78
CA MET A 36 -5.84 6.48 12.87
C MET A 36 -6.35 5.62 11.70
N ARG A 37 -5.47 4.81 11.10
CA ARG A 37 -5.85 3.92 9.99
C ARG A 37 -6.69 2.75 10.46
N MET A 38 -6.30 2.07 11.53
CA MET A 38 -7.02 0.93 12.09
C MET A 38 -8.44 1.29 12.56
N LYS A 39 -8.63 2.50 13.12
CA LYS A 39 -9.94 2.98 13.60
C LYS A 39 -10.76 3.70 12.52
N GLY A 40 -10.29 3.78 11.29
CA GLY A 40 -11.03 4.44 10.22
C GLY A 40 -11.15 5.96 10.35
N VAL A 41 -10.33 6.60 11.18
CA VAL A 41 -10.34 8.05 11.39
C VAL A 41 -9.89 8.78 10.14
N ARG A 42 -10.71 9.71 9.65
CA ARG A 42 -10.58 10.29 8.30
C ARG A 42 -9.73 11.55 8.22
N SER A 43 -9.49 12.21 9.34
CA SER A 43 -8.75 13.49 9.36
C SER A 43 -7.91 13.65 10.62
N LEU A 44 -6.82 14.45 10.50
CA LEU A 44 -5.99 14.80 11.66
C LEU A 44 -6.77 15.57 12.72
N ARG A 45 -7.76 16.39 12.31
CA ARG A 45 -8.61 17.13 13.23
C ARG A 45 -9.47 16.21 14.09
N GLU A 46 -10.05 15.19 13.47
CA GLU A 46 -10.82 14.15 14.15
C GLU A 46 -9.92 13.36 15.10
N MET A 47 -8.72 12.96 14.65
CA MET A 47 -7.75 12.24 15.47
C MET A 47 -7.33 13.05 16.71
N THR A 48 -7.07 14.37 16.55
CA THR A 48 -6.75 15.24 17.68
C THR A 48 -7.87 15.24 18.71
N ARG A 49 -9.13 15.39 18.29
CA ARG A 49 -10.29 15.37 19.21
C ARG A 49 -10.41 14.02 19.94
N LEU A 50 -10.22 12.92 19.26
CA LEU A 50 -10.23 11.59 19.88
C LEU A 50 -9.10 11.42 20.90
N LEU A 51 -7.90 11.97 20.63
CA LEU A 51 -6.79 11.95 21.59
C LEU A 51 -7.03 12.85 22.82
N ASP A 52 -7.96 13.80 22.76
CA ASP A 52 -8.34 14.62 23.92
C ASP A 52 -9.40 13.92 24.79
N THR A 53 -10.25 13.07 24.20
CA THR A 53 -11.44 12.49 24.87
C THR A 53 -11.35 10.99 25.18
N ASP A 54 -10.57 10.22 24.42
CA ASP A 54 -10.49 8.76 24.57
C ASP A 54 -9.20 8.32 25.26
N LEU A 55 -9.33 7.92 26.54
CA LEU A 55 -8.21 7.48 27.37
C LEU A 55 -7.51 6.21 26.83
N ARG A 56 -8.25 5.31 26.16
CA ARG A 56 -7.68 4.11 25.57
C ARG A 56 -6.77 4.47 24.38
N LEU A 57 -7.23 5.38 23.51
CA LEU A 57 -6.43 5.88 22.40
C LEU A 57 -5.21 6.65 22.87
N ARG A 58 -5.34 7.47 23.93
CA ARG A 58 -4.20 8.18 24.55
C ARG A 58 -3.12 7.18 25.00
N ARG A 59 -3.50 6.12 25.71
CA ARG A 59 -2.57 5.08 26.17
C ARG A 59 -1.91 4.35 24.98
N LEU A 60 -2.67 4.00 23.95
CA LEU A 60 -2.13 3.39 22.73
C LEU A 60 -1.11 4.30 22.03
N CYS A 61 -1.36 5.62 22.03
CA CYS A 61 -0.51 6.63 21.42
C CYS A 61 0.59 7.16 22.37
N LEU A 62 0.83 6.48 23.49
CA LEU A 62 1.87 6.82 24.49
C LEU A 62 1.77 8.24 25.04
N ILE A 63 0.55 8.75 25.23
CA ILE A 63 0.28 10.02 25.89
C ILE A 63 0.07 9.72 27.37
N LYS A 64 0.91 10.33 28.23
CA LYS A 64 0.84 10.13 29.68
C LYS A 64 -0.40 10.79 30.28
N PRO A 65 -0.89 10.32 31.45
CA PRO A 65 -1.89 11.06 32.22
C PRO A 65 -1.44 12.50 32.49
N GLY A 66 -2.34 13.47 32.35
CA GLY A 66 -2.04 14.89 32.54
C GLY A 66 -1.37 15.58 31.33
N GLU A 67 -0.79 14.86 30.36
CA GLU A 67 -0.26 15.49 29.15
C GLU A 67 -1.40 15.89 28.18
N ALA A 68 -1.23 16.97 27.43
CA ALA A 68 -2.14 17.31 26.33
C ALA A 68 -2.01 16.33 25.17
N GLY A 69 -3.10 16.03 24.45
CA GLY A 69 -3.08 15.27 23.22
C GLY A 69 -2.15 15.86 22.14
N TYR A 70 -1.90 15.13 21.07
CA TYR A 70 -1.08 15.64 19.96
C TYR A 70 -1.88 16.62 19.10
N PRO A 71 -1.49 17.93 19.05
CA PRO A 71 -2.16 18.90 18.20
C PRO A 71 -2.02 18.54 16.71
N ARG A 72 -2.99 18.98 15.91
CA ARG A 72 -2.98 18.80 14.45
C ARG A 72 -1.67 19.27 13.79
N SER A 73 -1.10 20.38 14.26
CA SER A 73 0.17 20.92 13.73
C SER A 73 1.36 19.99 13.96
N VAL A 74 1.40 19.32 15.13
CA VAL A 74 2.42 18.34 15.47
C VAL A 74 2.27 17.10 14.59
N LEU A 75 1.06 16.56 14.44
CA LEU A 75 0.79 15.42 13.56
C LEU A 75 1.15 15.74 12.10
N SER A 76 0.78 16.93 11.60
CA SER A 76 1.11 17.35 10.24
C SER A 76 2.61 17.52 10.01
N ARG A 77 3.35 18.02 10.99
CA ARG A 77 4.83 18.10 10.92
C ARG A 77 5.49 16.73 10.98
N PHE A 78 4.96 15.85 11.81
CA PHE A 78 5.48 14.49 11.95
C PHE A 78 5.45 13.74 10.61
N ILE A 79 4.31 13.68 9.91
CA ILE A 79 4.17 12.92 8.66
C ILE A 79 5.09 13.48 7.56
N ARG A 80 5.28 14.81 7.53
CA ARG A 80 6.21 15.44 6.58
C ARG A 80 7.69 15.15 6.92
N ARG A 81 8.02 14.97 8.20
CA ARG A 81 9.38 14.69 8.65
C ARG A 81 9.78 13.23 8.44
N VAL A 82 8.87 12.30 8.74
CA VAL A 82 9.14 10.86 8.56
C VAL A 82 9.29 10.50 7.09
N ARG A 83 8.63 11.20 6.16
CA ARG A 83 8.66 10.97 4.72
C ARG A 83 8.25 9.56 4.31
N GLU A 84 7.87 9.41 3.06
CA GLU A 84 7.41 8.14 2.49
C GLU A 84 8.51 7.06 2.46
N GLU A 85 9.76 7.46 2.18
CA GLU A 85 10.89 6.53 2.05
C GLU A 85 11.14 5.75 3.34
N ASN A 86 11.03 6.43 4.49
CA ASN A 86 11.21 5.77 5.80
C ASN A 86 10.04 4.83 6.15
N ILE A 87 8.82 5.18 5.75
CA ILE A 87 7.65 4.30 5.95
C ILE A 87 7.78 3.07 5.05
N ILE A 88 8.22 3.23 3.80
CA ILE A 88 8.51 2.12 2.89
C ILE A 88 9.56 1.20 3.51
N ARG A 89 10.67 1.75 4.01
CA ARG A 89 11.72 0.97 4.67
C ARG A 89 11.18 0.15 5.85
N ILE A 90 10.36 0.76 6.70
CA ILE A 90 9.72 0.07 7.84
C ILE A 90 8.84 -1.10 7.34
N ILE A 91 8.03 -0.88 6.29
CA ILE A 91 7.19 -1.92 5.70
C ILE A 91 8.06 -3.06 5.14
N GLU A 92 9.08 -2.72 4.36
CA GLU A 92 9.98 -3.71 3.73
C GLU A 92 10.71 -4.56 4.77
N GLU A 93 11.24 -3.96 5.83
CA GLU A 93 11.91 -4.69 6.91
C GLU A 93 10.94 -5.66 7.60
N LYS A 94 9.69 -5.25 7.81
CA LYS A 94 8.66 -6.10 8.39
C LYS A 94 8.26 -7.24 7.46
N VAL A 95 8.07 -6.96 6.18
CA VAL A 95 7.74 -7.95 5.15
C VAL A 95 8.84 -9.00 5.04
N VAL A 96 10.11 -8.59 5.00
CA VAL A 96 11.26 -9.52 4.98
C VAL A 96 11.27 -10.43 6.20
N LYS A 97 11.00 -9.89 7.40
CA LYS A 97 10.90 -10.70 8.62
C LYS A 97 9.77 -11.73 8.55
N LEU A 98 8.59 -11.35 8.04
CA LEU A 98 7.46 -12.26 7.89
C LEU A 98 7.73 -13.36 6.87
N LEU A 99 8.32 -13.02 5.71
CA LEU A 99 8.68 -14.01 4.69
C LEU A 99 9.69 -15.04 5.23
N LYS A 100 10.71 -14.59 5.98
CA LYS A 100 11.69 -15.48 6.64
C LYS A 100 11.03 -16.38 7.67
N ARG A 101 10.17 -15.82 8.52
CA ARG A 101 9.45 -16.58 9.56
C ARG A 101 8.58 -17.69 8.96
N ASN A 102 7.99 -17.44 7.80
CA ASN A 102 7.10 -18.37 7.10
C ASN A 102 7.85 -19.31 6.15
N ASP A 103 9.19 -19.29 6.17
CA ASP A 103 10.07 -20.07 5.29
C ASP A 103 9.67 -20.00 3.81
N ALA A 104 9.28 -18.82 3.35
CA ALA A 104 8.87 -18.60 1.97
C ALA A 104 10.04 -18.89 1.00
N LYS A 105 9.90 -19.91 0.13
CA LYS A 105 10.94 -20.31 -0.83
C LYS A 105 10.64 -19.74 -2.22
N ASP A 106 9.45 -20.04 -2.74
CA ASP A 106 9.01 -19.67 -4.07
C ASP A 106 7.75 -18.79 -3.97
N VAL A 107 7.81 -17.61 -4.55
CA VAL A 107 6.73 -16.61 -4.46
C VAL A 107 6.20 -16.29 -5.86
N ASP A 108 4.87 -16.36 -6.01
CA ASP A 108 4.17 -15.81 -7.18
C ASP A 108 3.72 -14.41 -6.86
N ALA A 109 4.28 -13.43 -7.53
CA ALA A 109 3.95 -12.03 -7.31
C ALA A 109 2.77 -11.58 -8.20
N VAL A 110 1.72 -11.04 -7.58
CA VAL A 110 0.61 -10.42 -8.32
C VAL A 110 0.81 -8.91 -8.33
N LEU A 111 0.84 -8.31 -9.53
CA LEU A 111 0.98 -6.87 -9.73
C LEU A 111 -0.34 -6.29 -10.23
N ASP A 112 -0.79 -5.22 -9.62
CA ASP A 112 -1.97 -4.45 -10.07
C ASP A 112 -1.90 -3.02 -9.57
N ALA A 113 -2.79 -2.15 -10.10
CA ALA A 113 -2.96 -0.79 -9.66
C ALA A 113 -4.41 -0.48 -9.33
N SER A 114 -4.64 0.27 -8.27
CA SER A 114 -5.98 0.70 -7.88
C SER A 114 -6.08 2.20 -7.76
N PHE A 115 -7.20 2.74 -8.24
CA PHE A 115 -7.47 4.17 -8.18
C PHE A 115 -7.78 4.62 -6.75
N VAL A 116 -7.18 5.76 -6.35
CA VAL A 116 -7.41 6.47 -5.10
C VAL A 116 -7.90 7.87 -5.42
N LYS A 117 -9.14 8.19 -5.02
CA LYS A 117 -9.77 9.48 -5.31
C LYS A 117 -9.06 10.63 -4.59
N ALA A 118 -8.78 11.73 -5.30
CA ALA A 118 -8.22 12.94 -4.70
C ALA A 118 -9.27 13.68 -3.86
N TRP A 119 -8.80 14.41 -2.84
CA TRP A 119 -9.60 15.36 -2.08
C TRP A 119 -9.54 16.75 -2.74
N SER A 120 -10.02 16.82 -3.98
CA SER A 120 -10.09 18.01 -4.82
C SER A 120 -11.18 17.85 -5.86
N ILE A 121 -11.67 18.97 -6.41
CA ILE A 121 -12.45 19.03 -7.63
C ILE A 121 -11.53 19.26 -8.82
N ARG A 122 -12.00 19.00 -10.02
CA ARG A 122 -11.24 19.33 -11.24
C ARG A 122 -11.06 20.85 -11.37
N HIS A 123 -9.91 21.24 -11.89
CA HIS A 123 -9.63 22.64 -12.16
C HIS A 123 -10.52 23.16 -13.31
N PRO A 124 -11.19 24.32 -13.18
CA PRO A 124 -12.14 24.80 -14.19
C PRO A 124 -11.51 25.11 -15.55
N LEU A 125 -10.25 25.58 -15.54
CA LEU A 125 -9.50 25.92 -16.78
C LEU A 125 -8.65 24.74 -17.31
N ASP A 126 -8.43 23.69 -16.51
CA ASP A 126 -7.68 22.51 -16.89
C ASP A 126 -8.29 21.29 -16.21
N ASN A 127 -9.26 20.67 -16.87
CA ASN A 127 -10.02 19.54 -16.32
C ASN A 127 -9.18 18.27 -16.09
N GLN A 128 -7.88 18.26 -16.49
CA GLN A 128 -6.98 17.13 -16.29
C GLN A 128 -6.26 17.15 -14.94
N LYS A 129 -6.33 18.24 -14.18
CA LYS A 129 -5.72 18.38 -12.86
C LYS A 129 -6.72 18.81 -11.77
N GLY A 130 -6.28 18.73 -10.52
CA GLY A 130 -7.06 19.19 -9.37
C GLY A 130 -6.94 20.69 -9.14
N LEU A 131 -8.04 21.34 -8.73
CA LEU A 131 -8.05 22.77 -8.38
C LEU A 131 -7.22 23.07 -7.13
N SER A 132 -7.35 22.25 -6.11
CA SER A 132 -6.66 22.43 -4.81
C SER A 132 -5.64 21.34 -4.52
N ASP A 133 -5.30 20.53 -5.53
CA ASP A 133 -4.35 19.43 -5.48
C ASP A 133 -3.68 19.28 -6.86
N ASP A 134 -2.58 20.02 -7.05
CA ASP A 134 -1.88 20.09 -8.32
C ASP A 134 -1.21 18.78 -8.75
N ASP A 135 -1.01 17.84 -7.83
CA ASP A 135 -0.44 16.53 -8.15
C ASP A 135 -1.51 15.53 -8.64
N ALA A 136 -2.79 15.79 -8.30
CA ALA A 136 -3.89 14.93 -8.73
C ALA A 136 -4.16 15.08 -10.23
N ARG A 137 -4.33 13.97 -10.92
CA ARG A 137 -4.60 13.92 -12.37
C ARG A 137 -5.84 13.09 -12.66
N VAL A 138 -6.46 13.37 -13.78
CA VAL A 138 -7.56 12.55 -14.30
C VAL A 138 -6.99 11.26 -14.88
N GLY A 139 -7.51 10.14 -14.41
CA GLY A 139 -7.10 8.82 -14.85
C GLY A 139 -8.23 7.80 -14.75
N ARG A 140 -8.00 6.59 -15.23
CA ARG A 140 -9.00 5.53 -15.23
C ARG A 140 -9.30 5.06 -13.82
N ALA A 141 -10.58 5.06 -13.46
CA ALA A 141 -11.15 4.62 -12.18
C ALA A 141 -12.18 3.52 -12.46
N GLY A 142 -11.74 2.31 -12.75
CA GLY A 142 -12.59 1.23 -13.22
C GLY A 142 -13.11 1.49 -14.62
N ARG A 143 -14.43 1.60 -14.78
CA ARG A 143 -15.10 1.88 -16.08
C ARG A 143 -15.19 3.38 -16.40
N THR A 144 -14.89 4.25 -15.45
CA THR A 144 -15.01 5.72 -15.58
C THR A 144 -13.65 6.40 -15.47
N PHE A 145 -13.62 7.73 -15.58
CA PHE A 145 -12.46 8.57 -15.32
C PHE A 145 -12.69 9.42 -14.08
N GLY A 146 -11.72 9.41 -13.18
CA GLY A 146 -11.75 10.17 -11.93
C GLY A 146 -10.50 11.01 -11.73
N LEU A 147 -10.59 12.04 -10.90
CA LEU A 147 -9.45 12.83 -10.44
C LEU A 147 -8.80 12.14 -9.25
N GLY A 148 -7.50 11.84 -9.33
CA GLY A 148 -6.83 11.16 -8.21
C GLY A 148 -5.44 10.63 -8.52
N TYR A 149 -5.16 9.52 -7.88
CA TYR A 149 -3.89 8.81 -7.85
C TYR A 149 -4.09 7.33 -8.14
N LYS A 150 -3.01 6.61 -8.42
CA LYS A 150 -2.97 5.15 -8.48
C LYS A 150 -2.03 4.62 -7.42
N LEU A 151 -2.52 3.69 -6.61
CA LEU A 151 -1.69 2.85 -5.76
C LEU A 151 -1.36 1.58 -6.53
N HIS A 152 -0.08 1.39 -6.85
CA HIS A 152 0.46 0.18 -7.42
C HIS A 152 0.93 -0.73 -6.29
N LEU A 153 0.57 -2.01 -6.32
CA LEU A 153 1.02 -3.03 -5.39
C LEU A 153 1.60 -4.23 -6.12
N SER A 154 2.59 -4.85 -5.50
CA SER A 154 2.98 -6.22 -5.71
C SER A 154 2.68 -6.99 -4.42
N ILE A 155 1.98 -8.11 -4.51
CA ILE A 155 1.67 -8.97 -3.36
C ILE A 155 2.12 -10.40 -3.63
N ASP A 156 2.41 -11.15 -2.57
CA ASP A 156 2.49 -12.60 -2.65
C ASP A 156 1.09 -13.20 -2.87
N SER A 157 0.96 -14.02 -3.90
CA SER A 157 -0.33 -14.61 -4.28
C SER A 157 -0.89 -15.57 -3.24
N GLN A 158 -0.06 -16.21 -2.43
CA GLN A 158 -0.50 -17.18 -1.43
C GLN A 158 -0.93 -16.48 -0.14
N THR A 159 -0.09 -15.62 0.34
CA THR A 159 -0.29 -14.97 1.64
C THR A 159 -1.00 -13.63 1.55
N MET A 160 -1.17 -13.04 0.37
CA MET A 160 -1.64 -11.67 0.15
C MET A 160 -0.79 -10.61 0.88
N LEU A 161 0.45 -10.95 1.25
CA LEU A 161 1.38 -10.03 1.89
C LEU A 161 1.86 -9.01 0.86
N PRO A 162 1.73 -7.69 1.11
CA PRO A 162 2.31 -6.67 0.24
C PRO A 162 3.83 -6.79 0.19
N LEU A 163 4.40 -6.98 -0.99
CA LEU A 163 5.85 -7.07 -1.21
C LEU A 163 6.45 -5.70 -1.49
N THR A 164 5.82 -4.94 -2.39
CA THR A 164 6.22 -3.57 -2.69
C THR A 164 5.03 -2.72 -3.11
N CYS A 165 5.19 -1.41 -2.99
CA CYS A 165 4.15 -0.45 -3.33
C CYS A 165 4.72 0.85 -3.89
N LEU A 166 3.89 1.57 -4.65
CA LEU A 166 4.19 2.88 -5.21
C LEU A 166 2.89 3.65 -5.43
N VAL A 167 2.89 4.95 -5.12
CA VAL A 167 1.77 5.85 -5.45
C VAL A 167 2.21 6.80 -6.57
N ALA A 168 1.35 6.95 -7.57
CA ALA A 168 1.58 7.83 -8.71
C ALA A 168 0.31 8.61 -9.07
N SER A 169 0.43 9.69 -9.84
CA SER A 169 -0.72 10.41 -10.39
C SER A 169 -1.53 9.50 -11.33
N ALA A 170 -2.87 9.64 -11.31
CA ALA A 170 -3.76 8.67 -11.96
C ALA A 170 -3.63 8.57 -13.48
N ASN A 171 -3.08 9.59 -14.15
CA ASN A 171 -2.83 9.59 -15.60
C ASN A 171 -1.63 8.73 -16.02
N GLN A 172 -0.82 8.25 -15.08
CA GLN A 172 0.34 7.44 -15.43
C GLN A 172 -0.08 6.02 -15.79
N ASN A 173 0.53 5.49 -16.87
CA ASN A 173 0.28 4.14 -17.33
C ASN A 173 1.00 3.12 -16.42
N GLU A 174 0.37 2.00 -16.15
CA GLU A 174 0.88 0.92 -15.30
C GLU A 174 2.23 0.36 -15.80
N LYS A 175 2.43 0.29 -17.13
CA LYS A 175 3.69 -0.16 -17.75
C LYS A 175 4.89 0.66 -17.31
N LYS A 176 4.70 1.97 -17.06
CA LYS A 176 5.79 2.88 -16.63
C LYS A 176 6.43 2.40 -15.33
N HIS A 177 5.63 1.84 -14.43
CA HIS A 177 6.07 1.44 -13.08
C HIS A 177 6.38 -0.06 -12.96
N SER A 178 6.00 -0.87 -13.94
CA SER A 178 6.04 -2.34 -13.86
C SER A 178 7.44 -2.89 -13.61
N LEU A 179 8.47 -2.41 -14.31
CA LEU A 179 9.85 -2.85 -14.12
C LEU A 179 10.41 -2.45 -12.75
N ASN A 180 10.19 -1.20 -12.32
CA ASN A 180 10.60 -0.74 -11.00
C ASN A 180 9.94 -1.58 -9.89
N MET A 181 8.64 -1.86 -10.02
CA MET A 181 7.92 -2.73 -9.08
C MET A 181 8.49 -4.15 -9.05
N LEU A 182 8.83 -4.71 -10.22
CA LEU A 182 9.44 -6.02 -10.32
C LEU A 182 10.81 -6.07 -9.64
N GLU A 183 11.68 -5.09 -9.92
CA GLU A 183 13.02 -5.06 -9.34
C GLU A 183 12.99 -4.90 -7.80
N LYS A 184 12.10 -4.04 -7.30
CA LYS A 184 11.87 -3.91 -5.85
C LYS A 184 11.33 -5.22 -5.25
N THR A 185 10.39 -5.90 -5.93
CA THR A 185 9.89 -7.20 -5.48
C THR A 185 11.01 -8.23 -5.41
N LYS A 186 11.86 -8.35 -6.44
CA LYS A 186 13.03 -9.23 -6.44
C LYS A 186 13.98 -8.92 -5.29
N LEU A 187 14.23 -7.63 -5.01
CA LEU A 187 15.10 -7.22 -3.91
C LEU A 187 14.55 -7.66 -2.54
N ILE A 188 13.25 -7.49 -2.30
CA ILE A 188 12.59 -7.95 -1.07
C ILE A 188 12.71 -9.47 -0.92
N LEU A 189 12.43 -10.21 -1.99
CA LEU A 189 12.53 -11.67 -1.97
C LEU A 189 13.97 -12.13 -1.73
N LYS A 190 14.97 -11.53 -2.39
CA LYS A 190 16.38 -11.80 -2.16
C LYS A 190 16.79 -11.57 -0.70
N ARG A 191 16.34 -10.47 -0.07
CA ARG A 191 16.58 -10.17 1.34
C ARG A 191 15.94 -11.18 2.30
N SER A 192 14.88 -11.85 1.87
CA SER A 192 14.18 -12.88 2.65
C SER A 192 14.63 -14.31 2.32
N ALA A 193 15.65 -14.51 1.47
CA ALA A 193 16.11 -15.80 0.94
C ALA A 193 15.02 -16.55 0.16
N ALA A 194 14.04 -15.83 -0.37
CA ALA A 194 13.02 -16.35 -1.28
C ALA A 194 13.36 -15.97 -2.73
N ARG A 195 12.74 -16.68 -3.68
CA ARG A 195 12.88 -16.38 -5.11
C ARG A 195 11.51 -16.10 -5.75
N LEU A 196 11.53 -15.28 -6.78
CA LEU A 196 10.38 -15.02 -7.61
C LEU A 196 10.17 -16.21 -8.55
N ARG A 197 9.04 -16.92 -8.43
CA ARG A 197 8.67 -18.02 -9.32
C ARG A 197 7.94 -17.52 -10.55
N SER A 198 6.89 -16.72 -10.36
CA SER A 198 6.09 -16.18 -11.46
C SER A 198 5.59 -14.76 -11.17
N VAL A 199 5.27 -14.02 -12.24
CA VAL A 199 4.60 -12.72 -12.17
C VAL A 199 3.24 -12.81 -12.81
N ILE A 200 2.23 -12.36 -12.08
CA ILE A 200 0.83 -12.36 -12.48
C ILE A 200 0.36 -10.90 -12.55
N ALA A 201 -0.16 -10.47 -13.70
CA ALA A 201 -0.69 -9.12 -13.85
C ALA A 201 -1.77 -9.08 -14.94
N ASP A 202 -2.51 -7.96 -15.04
CA ASP A 202 -3.48 -7.79 -16.12
C ASP A 202 -2.81 -7.44 -17.47
N SER A 203 -3.60 -7.36 -18.53
CA SER A 203 -3.10 -7.05 -19.88
C SER A 203 -2.52 -5.64 -20.02
N GLN A 204 -2.82 -4.72 -19.10
CA GLN A 204 -2.25 -3.37 -19.09
C GLN A 204 -0.76 -3.37 -18.73
N TYR A 205 -0.30 -4.41 -18.02
CA TYR A 205 1.12 -4.65 -17.74
C TYR A 205 1.83 -5.38 -18.89
N SER A 206 1.11 -5.85 -19.92
CA SER A 206 1.71 -6.62 -21.01
C SER A 206 2.74 -5.79 -21.78
N GLY A 207 4.00 -6.15 -21.66
CA GLY A 207 5.14 -5.52 -22.33
C GLY A 207 6.30 -6.48 -22.44
N GLY A 208 7.05 -6.42 -23.56
CA GLY A 208 8.20 -7.32 -23.82
C GLY A 208 9.24 -7.23 -22.71
N LYS A 209 9.58 -6.02 -22.26
CA LYS A 209 10.57 -5.80 -21.20
C LYS A 209 10.17 -6.47 -19.86
N LEU A 210 8.89 -6.41 -19.47
CA LEU A 210 8.44 -7.07 -18.23
C LEU A 210 8.50 -8.59 -18.39
N ARG A 211 8.04 -9.13 -19.54
CA ARG A 211 8.05 -10.57 -19.80
C ARG A 211 9.47 -11.13 -19.86
N SER A 212 10.40 -10.45 -20.52
CA SER A 212 11.81 -10.89 -20.57
C SER A 212 12.53 -10.78 -19.23
N ALA A 213 12.10 -9.87 -18.35
CA ALA A 213 12.66 -9.73 -17.00
C ALA A 213 12.12 -10.77 -16.01
N THR A 214 11.10 -11.55 -16.37
CA THR A 214 10.49 -12.60 -15.53
C THR A 214 10.76 -13.97 -16.12
N GLY A 215 11.14 -14.96 -15.31
CA GLY A 215 11.31 -16.33 -15.76
C GLY A 215 9.98 -16.98 -16.17
N SER A 216 8.88 -16.64 -15.48
CA SER A 216 7.51 -17.06 -15.80
C SER A 216 6.56 -15.87 -15.61
N ALA A 217 5.63 -15.67 -16.55
CA ALA A 217 4.70 -14.56 -16.56
C ALA A 217 3.29 -14.99 -17.01
N ALA A 218 2.34 -14.93 -16.08
CA ALA A 218 0.92 -15.09 -16.38
C ALA A 218 0.26 -13.71 -16.59
N ILE A 219 0.60 -13.07 -17.70
CA ILE A 219 0.12 -11.74 -18.10
C ILE A 219 -0.61 -11.88 -19.44
N PRO A 220 -1.92 -11.65 -19.54
CA PRO A 220 -2.64 -11.78 -20.81
C PRO A 220 -2.14 -10.78 -21.85
N TYR A 221 -2.18 -11.18 -23.11
CA TYR A 221 -1.96 -10.25 -24.21
C TYR A 221 -3.19 -9.36 -24.42
N PRO A 222 -3.02 -8.06 -24.74
CA PRO A 222 -4.13 -7.17 -25.00
C PRO A 222 -5.01 -7.64 -26.16
N ALA A 223 -6.33 -7.51 -26.05
CA ALA A 223 -7.29 -7.96 -27.04
C ALA A 223 -7.13 -7.29 -28.42
N ASN A 224 -6.57 -6.07 -28.46
CA ASN A 224 -6.31 -5.32 -29.69
C ASN A 224 -5.00 -5.70 -30.40
N GLN A 225 -4.23 -6.63 -29.86
CA GLN A 225 -3.01 -7.08 -30.48
C GLN A 225 -3.35 -8.07 -31.61
N LYS A 226 -3.20 -7.61 -32.88
CA LYS A 226 -3.60 -8.35 -34.10
C LYS A 226 -2.73 -9.57 -34.44
N ARG A 227 -1.66 -9.86 -33.72
CA ARG A 227 -0.82 -11.02 -33.99
C ARG A 227 -1.60 -12.31 -33.73
N ASP A 228 -1.45 -13.28 -34.62
CA ASP A 228 -1.94 -14.62 -34.38
C ASP A 228 -1.17 -15.26 -33.22
N ILE A 229 -1.79 -15.23 -32.05
CA ILE A 229 -1.19 -15.65 -30.79
C ILE A 229 -1.94 -16.91 -30.35
N LYS A 230 -2.06 -17.92 -31.23
CA LYS A 230 -2.58 -19.23 -30.86
C LYS A 230 -1.71 -19.78 -29.72
N GLY A 231 -2.35 -20.24 -28.66
CA GLY A 231 -1.66 -20.81 -27.49
C GLY A 231 -1.13 -19.83 -26.45
N LEU A 232 -1.33 -18.53 -26.56
CA LEU A 232 -0.93 -17.57 -25.53
C LEU A 232 -2.10 -17.15 -24.63
N LEU A 233 -1.78 -16.77 -23.40
CA LEU A 233 -2.77 -16.33 -22.41
C LEU A 233 -3.52 -15.07 -22.86
N ARG A 234 -4.85 -15.15 -22.91
CA ARG A 234 -5.76 -14.05 -23.25
C ARG A 234 -6.97 -14.01 -22.34
N VAL A 235 -7.57 -12.85 -22.21
CA VAL A 235 -8.88 -12.66 -21.56
C VAL A 235 -9.83 -12.03 -22.57
N ASP A 236 -10.96 -12.65 -22.79
CA ASP A 236 -12.00 -12.15 -23.71
C ASP A 236 -12.90 -11.06 -23.04
N LYS A 237 -13.83 -10.49 -23.83
CA LYS A 237 -14.76 -9.47 -23.34
C LYS A 237 -15.73 -9.99 -22.26
N LYS A 238 -15.91 -11.31 -22.15
CA LYS A 238 -16.70 -11.98 -21.12
C LYS A 238 -15.86 -12.44 -19.94
N PHE A 239 -14.62 -11.91 -19.80
CA PHE A 239 -13.64 -12.26 -18.75
C PHE A 239 -13.25 -13.74 -18.70
N ARG A 240 -13.43 -14.51 -19.79
CA ARG A 240 -12.96 -15.88 -19.87
C ARG A 240 -11.51 -15.90 -20.29
N THR A 241 -10.73 -16.75 -19.64
CA THR A 241 -9.29 -16.94 -19.94
C THR A 241 -9.08 -18.04 -20.97
N HIS A 242 -8.25 -17.74 -21.95
CA HIS A 242 -7.84 -18.65 -23.03
C HIS A 242 -6.34 -18.76 -23.04
N GLY A 243 -5.78 -19.93 -23.42
CA GLY A 243 -4.34 -20.18 -23.50
C GLY A 243 -3.93 -21.45 -22.76
N PRO A 244 -2.62 -21.66 -22.51
CA PRO A 244 -2.10 -22.82 -21.80
C PRO A 244 -2.71 -22.96 -20.38
N GLU A 245 -2.99 -24.20 -19.98
CA GLU A 245 -3.66 -24.49 -18.70
C GLU A 245 -2.85 -24.04 -17.48
N ASP A 246 -1.51 -24.18 -17.55
CA ASP A 246 -0.61 -23.70 -16.50
C ASP A 246 -0.70 -22.18 -16.30
N GLN A 247 -0.68 -21.40 -17.39
CA GLN A 247 -0.81 -19.95 -17.35
C GLN A 247 -2.20 -19.50 -16.90
N LYS A 248 -3.25 -20.21 -17.32
CA LYS A 248 -4.62 -19.95 -16.85
C LYS A 248 -4.72 -20.16 -15.34
N ARG A 249 -4.21 -21.27 -14.83
CA ARG A 249 -4.18 -21.61 -13.40
C ARG A 249 -3.42 -20.57 -12.60
N GLU A 250 -2.27 -20.10 -13.07
CA GLU A 250 -1.52 -19.01 -12.43
C GLU A 250 -2.33 -17.70 -12.46
N TYR A 251 -2.91 -17.35 -13.60
CA TYR A 251 -3.69 -16.11 -13.73
C TYR A 251 -4.93 -16.06 -12.82
N HIS A 252 -5.53 -17.20 -12.50
CA HIS A 252 -6.65 -17.32 -11.57
C HIS A 252 -6.32 -16.88 -10.13
N LYS A 253 -5.04 -16.67 -9.79
CA LYS A 253 -4.62 -16.08 -8.50
C LYS A 253 -4.76 -14.55 -8.47
N ARG A 254 -4.92 -13.89 -9.64
CA ARG A 254 -5.02 -12.42 -9.75
C ARG A 254 -6.10 -11.77 -8.85
N PRO A 255 -7.30 -12.32 -8.68
CA PRO A 255 -8.33 -11.71 -7.84
C PRO A 255 -7.92 -11.47 -6.38
N ARG A 256 -6.88 -12.14 -5.88
CA ARG A 256 -6.37 -11.93 -4.52
C ARG A 256 -5.87 -10.51 -4.28
N ILE A 257 -5.30 -9.85 -5.29
CA ILE A 257 -4.88 -8.45 -5.14
C ILE A 257 -6.08 -7.49 -5.08
N GLU A 258 -7.18 -7.83 -5.73
CA GLU A 258 -8.44 -7.07 -5.67
C GLU A 258 -9.03 -7.13 -4.25
N ALA A 259 -8.93 -8.28 -3.57
CA ALA A 259 -9.29 -8.43 -2.17
C ALA A 259 -8.42 -7.53 -1.27
N VAL A 260 -7.10 -7.50 -1.50
CA VAL A 260 -6.18 -6.61 -0.76
C VAL A 260 -6.58 -5.14 -0.94
N TYR A 261 -6.88 -4.70 -2.16
CA TYR A 261 -7.36 -3.34 -2.39
C TYR A 261 -8.70 -3.04 -1.72
N SER A 262 -9.61 -4.00 -1.72
CA SER A 262 -10.89 -3.88 -1.01
C SER A 262 -10.64 -3.64 0.49
N PHE A 263 -9.79 -4.42 1.14
CA PHE A 263 -9.44 -4.23 2.54
C PHE A 263 -8.79 -2.87 2.81
N LEU A 264 -7.82 -2.46 2.00
CA LEU A 264 -7.17 -1.16 2.14
C LEU A 264 -8.19 -0.01 2.04
N LYS A 265 -9.15 -0.10 1.12
CA LYS A 265 -10.17 0.93 0.90
C LYS A 265 -11.23 0.97 1.98
N THR A 266 -11.73 -0.19 2.41
CA THR A 266 -12.85 -0.29 3.35
C THR A 266 -12.41 -0.29 4.80
N GLN A 267 -11.39 -1.07 5.15
CA GLN A 267 -10.98 -1.29 6.53
C GLN A 267 -9.90 -0.30 6.99
N TYR A 268 -9.00 0.12 6.09
CA TYR A 268 -7.89 1.01 6.43
C TYR A 268 -8.02 2.40 5.81
N SER A 269 -9.25 2.82 5.50
CA SER A 269 -9.62 4.20 5.10
C SER A 269 -8.91 4.74 3.86
N LEU A 270 -8.38 3.89 2.97
CA LEU A 270 -7.70 4.36 1.76
C LEU A 270 -8.66 5.08 0.80
N ALA A 271 -9.95 4.70 0.78
CA ALA A 271 -10.96 5.33 -0.07
C ALA A 271 -11.34 6.75 0.36
N VAL A 272 -11.13 7.10 1.63
CA VAL A 272 -11.61 8.36 2.23
C VAL A 272 -10.44 9.18 2.78
N ASN A 273 -9.49 9.55 1.92
CA ASN A 273 -8.37 10.41 2.30
C ASN A 273 -8.76 11.89 2.14
N LYS A 274 -8.72 12.65 3.24
CA LYS A 274 -8.89 14.10 3.23
C LYS A 274 -7.53 14.81 3.22
N VAL A 275 -6.60 14.32 2.38
CA VAL A 275 -5.26 14.90 2.21
C VAL A 275 -5.00 15.23 0.75
N ARG A 276 -4.10 16.18 0.49
CA ARG A 276 -3.74 16.68 -0.82
C ARG A 276 -2.24 16.54 -1.04
N GLY A 277 -1.86 16.43 -2.30
CA GLY A 277 -0.47 16.27 -2.74
C GLY A 277 0.00 14.81 -2.71
N LEU A 278 0.76 14.43 -3.74
CA LEU A 278 1.21 13.06 -3.96
C LEU A 278 1.93 12.48 -2.73
N LYS A 279 2.86 13.23 -2.13
CA LYS A 279 3.64 12.79 -0.96
C LYS A 279 2.75 12.49 0.25
N ASN A 280 1.74 13.33 0.51
CA ASN A 280 0.83 13.10 1.62
C ASN A 280 -0.07 11.88 1.35
N VAL A 281 -0.64 11.78 0.14
CA VAL A 281 -1.47 10.62 -0.25
C VAL A 281 -0.65 9.32 -0.18
N ALA A 282 0.60 9.35 -0.65
CA ALA A 282 1.52 8.21 -0.55
C ALA A 282 1.76 7.83 0.92
N SER A 283 2.12 8.77 1.78
CA SER A 283 2.31 8.49 3.21
C SER A 283 1.07 7.86 3.86
N TYR A 284 -0.13 8.36 3.56
CA TYR A 284 -1.36 7.79 4.09
C TYR A 284 -1.66 6.39 3.55
N ALA A 285 -1.41 6.14 2.26
CA ALA A 285 -1.54 4.81 1.68
C ALA A 285 -0.56 3.82 2.33
N LEU A 286 0.69 4.25 2.56
CA LEU A 286 1.71 3.44 3.22
C LEU A 286 1.35 3.07 4.65
N TYR A 287 0.76 3.97 5.43
CA TYR A 287 0.25 3.62 6.76
C TYR A 287 -0.90 2.60 6.69
N SER A 288 -1.77 2.68 5.68
CA SER A 288 -2.81 1.65 5.47
C SER A 288 -2.21 0.28 5.15
N ILE A 289 -1.16 0.25 4.31
CA ILE A 289 -0.41 -0.97 3.98
C ILE A 289 0.30 -1.52 5.22
N LEU A 290 0.94 -0.66 6.01
CA LEU A 290 1.58 -1.06 7.27
C LEU A 290 0.56 -1.70 8.23
N CYS A 291 -0.63 -1.13 8.36
CA CYS A 291 -1.70 -1.71 9.16
C CYS A 291 -2.10 -3.10 8.68
N LEU A 292 -2.20 -3.31 7.37
CA LEU A 292 -2.48 -4.64 6.80
C LEU A 292 -1.38 -5.65 7.14
N VAL A 293 -0.10 -5.25 7.03
CA VAL A 293 1.05 -6.10 7.38
C VAL A 293 1.06 -6.45 8.88
N LEU A 294 0.79 -5.47 9.74
CA LEU A 294 0.72 -5.68 11.19
C LEU A 294 -0.46 -6.58 11.59
N ASN A 295 -1.62 -6.40 10.95
CA ASN A 295 -2.80 -7.24 11.19
C ASN A 295 -2.51 -8.70 10.81
N ARG A 296 -1.82 -8.90 9.69
CA ARG A 296 -1.40 -10.23 9.27
C ARG A 296 -0.46 -10.88 10.28
N GLU A 297 0.56 -10.16 10.73
CA GLU A 297 1.44 -10.67 11.78
C GLU A 297 0.69 -11.03 13.05
N ALA A 298 -0.26 -10.19 13.48
CA ALA A 298 -1.09 -10.47 14.63
C ALA A 298 -1.90 -11.77 14.46
N ALA A 299 -2.50 -11.97 13.27
CA ALA A 299 -3.25 -13.18 12.95
C ALA A 299 -2.37 -14.45 12.96
N GLU A 300 -1.14 -14.35 12.44
CA GLU A 300 -0.18 -15.45 12.48
C GLU A 300 0.26 -15.78 13.93
N ASN A 301 0.50 -14.75 14.74
CA ASN A 301 0.90 -14.92 16.14
C ASN A 301 -0.16 -15.66 16.98
N ILE A 302 -1.44 -15.47 16.70
CA ILE A 302 -2.55 -16.16 17.36
C ILE A 302 -2.99 -17.43 16.61
N LYS A 303 -2.24 -17.86 15.58
CA LYS A 303 -2.55 -19.03 14.73
C LYS A 303 -3.93 -18.98 14.06
N ARG A 304 -4.38 -17.78 13.69
CA ARG A 304 -5.66 -17.52 13.01
C ARG A 304 -5.42 -16.79 11.69
N PRO A 305 -4.82 -17.46 10.68
CA PRO A 305 -4.54 -16.85 9.37
C PRO A 305 -5.82 -16.36 8.65
N ASP A 306 -6.98 -16.94 8.97
CA ASP A 306 -8.30 -16.50 8.52
C ASP A 306 -8.62 -15.05 8.96
N LYS A 307 -7.99 -14.54 10.02
CA LYS A 307 -8.15 -13.18 10.54
C LYS A 307 -7.14 -12.18 9.98
N ALA A 308 -6.23 -12.61 9.12
CA ALA A 308 -5.17 -11.76 8.55
C ALA A 308 -5.68 -10.47 7.88
N VAL A 309 -6.93 -10.46 7.43
CA VAL A 309 -7.58 -9.33 6.76
C VAL A 309 -8.77 -8.74 7.55
N SER A 310 -8.94 -9.15 8.80
CA SER A 310 -10.06 -8.73 9.68
C SER A 310 -9.57 -7.79 10.79
N PRO A 311 -9.35 -6.48 10.54
CA PRO A 311 -8.87 -5.58 11.58
C PRO A 311 -9.84 -5.42 12.75
N THR A 312 -11.13 -5.58 12.51
CA THR A 312 -12.17 -5.53 13.55
C THR A 312 -11.98 -6.61 14.61
N TYR A 313 -11.45 -7.76 14.24
CA TYR A 313 -11.14 -8.83 15.19
C TYR A 313 -10.07 -8.44 16.23
N PHE A 314 -9.14 -7.55 15.87
CA PHE A 314 -8.06 -7.06 16.74
C PHE A 314 -8.36 -5.70 17.38
N ASN A 315 -9.52 -5.11 17.10
CA ASN A 315 -9.94 -3.80 17.59
C ASN A 315 -10.92 -3.86 18.77
N THR A 316 -11.25 -5.07 19.25
CA THR A 316 -12.14 -5.32 20.41
C THR A 316 -11.42 -5.13 21.74
#